data_52b2893dd25514f9958734c866d39546
#
_entry.id   52b2893dd25514f9958734c866d39546
#
_cell.length_a   1.000
_cell.length_b   1.000
_cell.length_c   1.000
_cell.angle_alpha   90.00
_cell.angle_beta   90.00
_cell.angle_gamma   90.00
#
_symmetry.space_group_name_H-M   'P 1'
#
loop_
_entity.id
_entity.type
_entity.pdbx_description
1 polymer ?
#
loop_
_entity_poly.entity_id
_entity_poly.type
_entity_poly.pdbx_seq_one_letter_code
_entity_poly.pdbx_strand_id
1 'polypeptide(L)'
;MHPLQFHTNFGPIVFNVWDTAGQEKFGGLRDGYYIQGQCGIIMFDVTSRITYKNVPNWHRDLERVCENIPIVLCGNKVDVKERKVKTGAVTFHRKKNLQYFEISAKSNYNFEKPFLWLARKLVGNPALEFAAAPALAPPEVQVDQGLMEQYNKELETVRVGFAELTSLTRPGSGCAAPRRGRWRPVMCGRASFIAA
;
A
#
# COMPACT_ATOMS: atom_id res chain seq x y z
N MET A 1 2.48 -3.17 18.60
CA MET A 1 1.28 -3.57 17.85
C MET A 1 0.16 -2.59 18.16
N HIS A 2 -0.47 -2.03 17.11
CA HIS A 2 -1.54 -1.04 17.22
C HIS A 2 -2.78 -1.57 16.48
N PRO A 3 -3.86 -1.92 17.16
CA PRO A 3 -5.07 -2.34 16.50
C PRO A 3 -5.80 -1.12 15.90
N LEU A 4 -6.09 -1.17 14.60
CA LEU A 4 -6.90 -0.19 13.90
C LEU A 4 -8.21 -0.84 13.47
N GLN A 5 -9.32 -0.29 13.93
CA GLN A 5 -10.65 -0.80 13.62
C GLN A 5 -11.32 0.06 12.54
N PHE A 6 -11.80 -0.60 11.49
CA PHE A 6 -12.58 0.02 10.43
C PHE A 6 -13.97 -0.61 10.37
N HIS A 7 -14.97 0.23 10.22
CA HIS A 7 -16.35 -0.22 9.99
C HIS A 7 -16.61 -0.27 8.48
N THR A 8 -17.02 -1.42 8.00
CA THR A 8 -17.29 -1.64 6.57
C THR A 8 -18.75 -2.02 6.36
N ASN A 9 -19.21 -1.94 5.11
CA ASN A 9 -20.52 -2.40 4.68
C ASN A 9 -20.73 -3.93 4.86
N PHE A 10 -19.68 -4.68 5.18
CA PHE A 10 -19.70 -6.12 5.48
C PHE A 10 -19.37 -6.45 6.96
N GLY A 11 -19.35 -5.43 7.83
CA GLY A 11 -19.02 -5.58 9.23
C GLY A 11 -17.67 -4.96 9.62
N PRO A 12 -17.30 -5.02 10.91
CA PRO A 12 -16.04 -4.46 11.39
C PRO A 12 -14.84 -5.30 10.98
N ILE A 13 -13.77 -4.62 10.57
CA ILE A 13 -12.45 -5.22 10.29
C ILE A 13 -11.43 -4.60 11.24
N VAL A 14 -10.57 -5.43 11.82
CA VAL A 14 -9.48 -4.98 12.68
C VAL A 14 -8.13 -5.32 12.01
N PHE A 15 -7.32 -4.30 11.77
CA PHE A 15 -5.93 -4.46 11.39
C PHE A 15 -5.04 -4.37 12.62
N ASN A 16 -4.29 -5.41 12.92
CA ASN A 16 -3.24 -5.37 13.92
C ASN A 16 -1.95 -4.86 13.25
N VAL A 17 -1.69 -3.57 13.39
CA VAL A 17 -0.54 -2.92 12.74
C VAL A 17 0.71 -3.13 13.57
N TRP A 18 1.75 -3.65 12.92
CA TRP A 18 3.10 -3.77 13.47
C TRP A 18 3.97 -2.72 12.80
N ASP A 19 4.32 -1.68 13.55
CA ASP A 19 5.31 -0.70 13.13
C ASP A 19 6.70 -1.29 13.30
N THR A 20 7.47 -1.32 12.23
CA THR A 20 8.82 -1.89 12.23
C THR A 20 9.87 -0.80 12.03
N ALA A 21 10.98 -0.92 12.75
CA ALA A 21 12.05 0.05 12.68
C ALA A 21 12.65 0.16 11.27
N GLY A 22 12.65 1.37 10.70
CA GLY A 22 13.18 1.68 9.37
C GLY A 22 14.71 1.57 9.24
N GLN A 23 15.46 1.29 10.31
CA GLN A 23 16.93 1.22 10.29
C GLN A 23 17.41 -0.16 9.85
N GLU A 24 18.31 -0.19 8.86
CA GLU A 24 18.89 -1.43 8.29
C GLU A 24 19.65 -2.27 9.34
N LYS A 25 20.17 -1.64 10.40
CA LYS A 25 20.91 -2.29 11.47
C LYS A 25 20.12 -3.36 12.25
N PHE A 26 18.79 -3.33 12.17
CA PHE A 26 17.91 -4.24 12.90
C PHE A 26 17.28 -5.34 12.00
N GLY A 27 17.90 -5.64 10.85
CA GLY A 27 17.36 -6.60 9.87
C GLY A 27 16.98 -7.95 10.46
N GLY A 28 17.81 -8.53 11.31
CA GLY A 28 17.53 -9.83 11.94
C GLY A 28 16.36 -9.83 12.95
N LEU A 29 16.07 -8.69 13.57
CA LEU A 29 14.94 -8.55 14.48
C LEU A 29 13.61 -8.40 13.73
N ARG A 30 13.65 -7.86 12.51
CA ARG A 30 12.43 -7.61 11.69
C ARG A 30 11.75 -8.89 11.25
N ASP A 31 12.50 -9.93 10.93
CA ASP A 31 11.96 -11.20 10.48
C ASP A 31 10.95 -11.79 11.47
N GLY A 32 11.22 -11.64 12.77
CA GLY A 32 10.30 -12.06 13.83
C GLY A 32 8.95 -11.33 13.83
N TYR A 33 8.94 -10.06 13.39
CA TYR A 33 7.70 -9.28 13.27
C TYR A 33 6.92 -9.60 11.99
N TYR A 34 7.60 -10.10 10.95
CA TYR A 34 6.99 -10.43 9.67
C TYR A 34 6.28 -11.78 9.67
N ILE A 35 6.67 -12.67 10.57
CA ILE A 35 6.05 -14.00 10.70
C ILE A 35 4.53 -13.88 10.89
N GLN A 36 3.76 -14.60 10.08
CA GLN A 36 2.30 -14.56 10.05
C GLN A 36 1.69 -13.23 9.57
N GLY A 37 2.48 -12.34 8.95
CA GLY A 37 1.94 -11.18 8.26
C GLY A 37 1.00 -11.60 7.13
N GLN A 38 -0.18 -10.99 7.09
CA GLN A 38 -1.20 -11.27 6.07
C GLN A 38 -1.23 -10.21 4.96
N CYS A 39 -0.68 -9.04 5.23
CA CYS A 39 -0.52 -7.96 4.27
C CYS A 39 0.59 -7.01 4.70
N GLY A 40 1.10 -6.18 3.77
CA GLY A 40 2.15 -5.23 4.05
C GLY A 40 1.92 -3.87 3.41
N ILE A 41 2.39 -2.81 4.09
CA ILE A 41 2.58 -1.49 3.48
C ILE A 41 4.06 -1.15 3.55
N ILE A 42 4.63 -0.81 2.41
CA ILE A 42 5.97 -0.23 2.32
C ILE A 42 5.81 1.27 2.13
N MET A 43 6.39 2.05 3.02
CA MET A 43 6.26 3.50 3.00
C MET A 43 7.61 4.17 2.74
N PHE A 44 7.64 5.17 1.86
CA PHE A 44 8.81 6.02 1.65
C PHE A 44 8.43 7.49 1.70
N ASP A 45 9.42 8.34 1.94
CA ASP A 45 9.28 9.79 2.01
C ASP A 45 9.54 10.42 0.63
N VAL A 46 8.55 11.10 0.05
CA VAL A 46 8.70 11.75 -1.27
C VAL A 46 9.68 12.91 -1.27
N THR A 47 10.04 13.43 -0.10
CA THR A 47 11.04 14.49 0.07
C THR A 47 12.47 13.94 0.17
N SER A 48 12.65 12.61 0.26
CA SER A 48 13.94 11.97 0.45
C SER A 48 14.14 10.81 -0.54
N ARG A 49 15.08 10.99 -1.49
CA ARG A 49 15.38 9.96 -2.51
C ARG A 49 15.95 8.66 -1.92
N ILE A 50 16.65 8.74 -0.79
CA ILE A 50 17.27 7.56 -0.17
C ILE A 50 16.20 6.57 0.32
N THR A 51 15.08 7.08 0.85
CA THR A 51 13.99 6.22 1.32
C THR A 51 13.36 5.44 0.16
N TYR A 52 13.19 6.07 -1.01
CA TYR A 52 12.70 5.36 -2.19
C TYR A 52 13.70 4.33 -2.74
N LYS A 53 15.01 4.63 -2.67
CA LYS A 53 16.06 3.67 -3.06
C LYS A 53 16.04 2.40 -2.21
N ASN A 54 15.59 2.48 -0.96
CA ASN A 54 15.51 1.34 -0.04
C ASN A 54 14.24 0.50 -0.22
N VAL A 55 13.23 0.97 -0.95
CA VAL A 55 11.99 0.23 -1.22
C VAL A 55 12.23 -1.20 -1.73
N PRO A 56 13.14 -1.46 -2.70
CA PRO A 56 13.43 -2.82 -3.16
C PRO A 56 13.96 -3.74 -2.06
N ASN A 57 14.72 -3.21 -1.11
CA ASN A 57 15.26 -3.99 0.02
C ASN A 57 14.13 -4.41 0.97
N TRP A 58 13.26 -3.46 1.34
CA TRP A 58 12.09 -3.72 2.19
C TRP A 58 11.14 -4.74 1.54
N HIS A 59 10.88 -4.59 0.26
CA HIS A 59 10.04 -5.52 -0.48
C HIS A 59 10.63 -6.93 -0.48
N ARG A 60 11.94 -7.06 -0.75
CA ARG A 60 12.63 -8.35 -0.74
C ARG A 60 12.57 -9.00 0.65
N ASP A 61 12.74 -8.23 1.73
CA ASP A 61 12.67 -8.76 3.09
C ASP A 61 11.27 -9.27 3.42
N LEU A 62 10.22 -8.55 2.99
CA LEU A 62 8.83 -9.01 3.14
C LEU A 62 8.55 -10.27 2.30
N GLU A 63 8.95 -10.30 1.03
CA GLU A 63 8.75 -11.47 0.16
C GLU A 63 9.49 -12.70 0.69
N ARG A 64 10.63 -12.53 1.33
CA ARG A 64 11.42 -13.63 1.90
C ARG A 64 10.72 -14.31 3.08
N VAL A 65 10.03 -13.55 3.91
CA VAL A 65 9.40 -14.07 5.14
C VAL A 65 7.92 -14.38 4.94
N CYS A 66 7.23 -13.56 4.15
CA CYS A 66 5.79 -13.65 3.90
C CYS A 66 5.55 -13.92 2.42
N GLU A 67 5.36 -15.19 2.06
CA GLU A 67 5.07 -15.56 0.68
C GLU A 67 3.66 -15.13 0.25
N ASN A 68 3.57 -14.49 -0.93
CA ASN A 68 2.30 -14.19 -1.60
C ASN A 68 1.31 -13.30 -0.84
N ILE A 69 1.77 -12.43 0.06
CA ILE A 69 0.90 -11.46 0.72
C ILE A 69 0.64 -10.24 -0.17
N PRO A 70 -0.54 -9.60 -0.09
CA PRO A 70 -0.78 -8.33 -0.75
C PRO A 70 0.07 -7.22 -0.12
N ILE A 71 0.83 -6.53 -0.95
CA ILE A 71 1.70 -5.43 -0.54
C ILE A 71 1.29 -4.16 -1.27
N VAL A 72 1.23 -3.04 -0.54
CA VAL A 72 0.97 -1.69 -1.06
C VAL A 72 2.21 -0.84 -0.87
N LEU A 73 2.54 -0.03 -1.88
CA LEU A 73 3.57 1.00 -1.79
C LEU A 73 2.91 2.36 -1.53
N CYS A 74 3.42 3.09 -0.53
CA CYS A 74 2.93 4.41 -0.17
C CYS A 74 4.05 5.45 -0.24
N GLY A 75 3.81 6.56 -0.97
CA GLY A 75 4.63 7.75 -0.92
C GLY A 75 4.05 8.74 0.09
N ASN A 76 4.73 8.96 1.20
CA ASN A 76 4.28 9.83 2.28
C ASN A 76 4.89 11.24 2.18
N LYS A 77 4.32 12.19 2.92
CA LYS A 77 4.69 13.62 3.00
C LYS A 77 4.39 14.41 1.72
N VAL A 78 3.30 14.06 1.02
CA VAL A 78 2.89 14.77 -0.19
C VAL A 78 2.36 16.19 0.08
N ASP A 79 2.15 16.55 1.34
CA ASP A 79 1.85 17.91 1.82
C ASP A 79 3.04 18.87 1.66
N VAL A 80 4.27 18.35 1.51
CA VAL A 80 5.48 19.17 1.38
C VAL A 80 5.70 19.56 -0.09
N LYS A 81 5.81 20.87 -0.35
CA LYS A 81 6.00 21.42 -1.71
C LYS A 81 7.31 20.96 -2.37
N GLU A 82 8.39 20.86 -1.59
CA GLU A 82 9.72 20.45 -2.10
C GLU A 82 9.83 18.93 -2.23
N ARG A 83 9.25 18.41 -3.28
CA ARG A 83 9.29 17.00 -3.60
C ARG A 83 10.57 16.61 -4.33
N LYS A 84 11.33 15.61 -3.82
CA LYS A 84 12.55 15.09 -4.47
C LYS A 84 12.30 13.82 -5.30
N VAL A 85 11.24 13.08 -5.01
CA VAL A 85 10.79 11.91 -5.77
C VAL A 85 9.50 12.27 -6.49
N LYS A 86 9.59 12.56 -7.80
CA LYS A 86 8.43 12.86 -8.64
C LYS A 86 7.56 11.62 -8.81
N THR A 87 6.24 11.79 -8.93
CA THR A 87 5.26 10.71 -9.12
C THR A 87 5.64 9.80 -10.31
N GLY A 88 5.99 10.37 -11.44
CA GLY A 88 6.40 9.62 -12.63
C GLY A 88 7.69 8.81 -12.46
N ALA A 89 8.57 9.20 -11.51
CA ALA A 89 9.81 8.49 -11.22
C ALA A 89 9.60 7.24 -10.34
N VAL A 90 8.42 7.08 -9.74
CA VAL A 90 8.07 5.90 -8.93
C VAL A 90 7.69 4.75 -9.87
N THR A 91 8.67 3.94 -10.25
CA THR A 91 8.49 2.84 -11.21
C THR A 91 8.45 1.45 -10.57
N PHE A 92 8.91 1.32 -9.33
CA PHE A 92 9.05 0.04 -8.64
C PHE A 92 7.70 -0.70 -8.51
N HIS A 93 6.62 0.00 -8.19
CA HIS A 93 5.29 -0.58 -8.07
C HIS A 93 4.82 -1.24 -9.37
N ARG A 94 5.17 -0.68 -10.53
CA ARG A 94 4.83 -1.25 -11.85
C ARG A 94 5.63 -2.53 -12.12
N LYS A 95 6.93 -2.53 -11.79
CA LYS A 95 7.80 -3.71 -12.00
C LYS A 95 7.39 -4.91 -11.16
N LYS A 96 6.84 -4.68 -9.97
CA LYS A 96 6.41 -5.72 -9.01
C LYS A 96 4.89 -5.90 -8.95
N ASN A 97 4.13 -5.21 -9.81
CA ASN A 97 2.65 -5.24 -9.83
C ASN A 97 2.02 -4.90 -8.47
N LEU A 98 2.60 -3.91 -7.78
CA LEU A 98 2.08 -3.40 -6.51
C LEU A 98 1.10 -2.26 -6.75
N GLN A 99 0.15 -2.09 -5.84
CA GLN A 99 -0.66 -0.87 -5.80
C GLN A 99 0.16 0.26 -5.17
N TYR A 100 0.07 1.47 -5.75
CA TYR A 100 0.73 2.66 -5.26
C TYR A 100 -0.27 3.73 -4.87
N PHE A 101 -0.06 4.34 -3.70
CA PHE A 101 -0.82 5.49 -3.23
C PHE A 101 0.10 6.60 -2.76
N GLU A 102 -0.32 7.83 -3.00
CA GLU A 102 0.27 9.03 -2.41
C GLU A 102 -0.54 9.44 -1.19
N ILE A 103 0.13 9.60 -0.07
CA ILE A 103 -0.49 9.88 1.22
C ILE A 103 0.24 11.01 1.95
N SER A 104 -0.45 11.63 2.90
CA SER A 104 0.17 12.46 3.91
C SER A 104 -0.37 12.07 5.28
N ALA A 105 0.50 11.50 6.11
CA ALA A 105 0.14 11.18 7.50
C ALA A 105 -0.15 12.43 8.31
N LYS A 106 0.52 13.57 7.98
CA LYS A 106 0.37 14.82 8.70
C LYS A 106 -0.97 15.52 8.44
N SER A 107 -1.48 15.41 7.20
CA SER A 107 -2.76 16.01 6.79
C SER A 107 -3.91 15.00 6.69
N ASN A 108 -3.68 13.75 7.07
CA ASN A 108 -4.63 12.65 6.91
C ASN A 108 -5.09 12.41 5.45
N TYR A 109 -4.30 12.88 4.47
CA TYR A 109 -4.65 12.76 3.06
C TYR A 109 -4.48 11.32 2.56
N ASN A 110 -5.54 10.74 2.01
CA ASN A 110 -5.59 9.41 1.40
C ASN A 110 -5.15 8.25 2.32
N PHE A 111 -5.06 8.45 3.64
CA PHE A 111 -4.53 7.43 4.55
C PHE A 111 -5.39 6.15 4.57
N GLU A 112 -6.70 6.26 4.32
CA GLU A 112 -7.62 5.14 4.30
C GLU A 112 -7.50 4.26 3.05
N LYS A 113 -7.04 4.81 1.93
CA LYS A 113 -7.01 4.10 0.63
C LYS A 113 -6.14 2.83 0.63
N PRO A 114 -4.93 2.83 1.19
CA PRO A 114 -4.13 1.61 1.33
C PRO A 114 -4.85 0.52 2.11
N PHE A 115 -5.47 0.86 3.24
CA PHE A 115 -6.21 -0.08 4.08
C PHE A 115 -7.44 -0.64 3.35
N LEU A 116 -8.19 0.21 2.66
CA LEU A 116 -9.35 -0.21 1.89
C LEU A 116 -8.96 -1.20 0.79
N TRP A 117 -7.88 -0.93 0.07
CA TRP A 117 -7.39 -1.82 -0.96
C TRP A 117 -6.95 -3.17 -0.38
N LEU A 118 -6.21 -3.15 0.73
CA LEU A 118 -5.79 -4.36 1.42
C LEU A 118 -6.99 -5.16 1.96
N ALA A 119 -7.98 -4.48 2.55
CA ALA A 119 -9.21 -5.12 3.02
C ALA A 119 -9.94 -5.83 1.88
N ARG A 120 -10.10 -5.17 0.72
CA ARG A 120 -10.71 -5.76 -0.48
C ARG A 120 -9.96 -6.99 -0.96
N LYS A 121 -8.62 -6.97 -0.91
CA LYS A 121 -7.78 -8.12 -1.30
C LYS A 121 -7.87 -9.28 -0.32
N LEU A 122 -7.85 -9.00 0.98
CA LEU A 122 -7.92 -10.04 2.02
C LEU A 122 -9.30 -10.69 2.12
N VAL A 123 -10.35 -9.90 2.00
CA VAL A 123 -11.74 -10.39 2.02
C VAL A 123 -12.15 -11.00 0.67
N GLY A 124 -11.44 -10.66 -0.40
CA GLY A 124 -11.77 -11.10 -1.76
C GLY A 124 -13.02 -10.44 -2.34
N ASN A 125 -13.47 -9.32 -1.75
CA ASN A 125 -14.66 -8.60 -2.20
C ASN A 125 -14.31 -7.19 -2.67
N PRO A 126 -14.41 -6.88 -3.97
CA PRO A 126 -14.10 -5.56 -4.52
C PRO A 126 -15.13 -4.49 -4.15
N ALA A 127 -16.36 -4.88 -3.75
CA ALA A 127 -17.42 -3.97 -3.34
C ALA A 127 -17.35 -3.56 -1.86
N LEU A 128 -16.28 -3.99 -1.13
CA LEU A 128 -16.08 -3.58 0.25
C LEU A 128 -15.76 -2.08 0.31
N GLU A 129 -16.48 -1.38 1.18
CA GLU A 129 -16.31 0.05 1.43
C GLU A 129 -16.32 0.34 2.92
N PHE A 130 -15.61 1.38 3.35
CA PHE A 130 -15.67 1.86 4.71
C PHE A 130 -16.98 2.64 4.94
N ALA A 131 -17.77 2.21 5.92
CA ALA A 131 -19.05 2.83 6.26
C ALA A 131 -18.87 4.14 7.03
N ALA A 132 -17.76 4.26 7.77
CA ALA A 132 -17.36 5.49 8.46
C ALA A 132 -15.83 5.59 8.48
N ALA A 133 -15.33 6.81 8.36
CA ALA A 133 -13.90 7.06 8.59
C ALA A 133 -13.59 6.82 10.08
N PRO A 134 -12.42 6.22 10.41
CA PRO A 134 -11.99 6.12 11.79
C PRO A 134 -11.82 7.51 12.38
N ALA A 135 -12.14 7.67 13.67
CA ALA A 135 -11.92 8.92 14.39
C ALA A 135 -10.40 9.16 14.47
N LEU A 136 -9.92 10.10 13.66
CA LEU A 136 -8.53 10.52 13.65
C LEU A 136 -8.38 11.83 14.43
N ALA A 137 -7.16 12.08 14.88
CA ALA A 137 -6.78 13.40 15.32
C ALA A 137 -6.97 14.42 14.18
N PRO A 138 -7.36 15.67 14.47
CA PRO A 138 -7.44 16.70 13.45
C PRO A 138 -6.13 16.80 12.66
N PRO A 139 -6.18 17.05 11.33
CA PRO A 139 -4.95 17.19 10.54
C PRO A 139 -4.14 18.40 11.01
N GLU A 140 -2.86 18.21 11.19
CA GLU A 140 -1.94 19.28 11.61
C GLU A 140 -1.70 20.33 10.53
N VAL A 141 -1.91 19.95 9.26
CA VAL A 141 -1.69 20.78 8.08
C VAL A 141 -2.78 20.54 7.05
N GLN A 142 -3.32 21.61 6.49
CA GLN A 142 -4.21 21.49 5.33
C GLN A 142 -3.39 21.28 4.07
N VAL A 143 -3.83 20.36 3.22
CA VAL A 143 -3.18 20.07 1.94
C VAL A 143 -3.67 21.05 0.89
N ASP A 144 -2.75 21.60 0.08
CA ASP A 144 -3.10 22.36 -1.09
C ASP A 144 -3.79 21.46 -2.12
N GLN A 145 -5.11 21.66 -2.29
CA GLN A 145 -5.94 20.84 -3.17
C GLN A 145 -5.47 20.91 -4.63
N GLY A 146 -5.03 22.07 -5.09
CA GLY A 146 -4.52 22.25 -6.45
C GLY A 146 -3.27 21.41 -6.71
N LEU A 147 -2.36 21.34 -5.73
CA LEU A 147 -1.15 20.52 -5.82
C LEU A 147 -1.50 19.00 -5.86
N MET A 148 -2.50 18.60 -5.10
CA MET A 148 -2.95 17.20 -5.07
C MET A 148 -3.64 16.79 -6.36
N GLU A 149 -4.42 17.67 -6.97
CA GLU A 149 -5.03 17.42 -8.28
C GLU A 149 -3.96 17.27 -9.38
N GLN A 150 -2.89 18.06 -9.33
CA GLN A 150 -1.77 17.90 -10.26
C GLN A 150 -1.10 16.53 -10.11
N TYR A 151 -0.83 16.09 -8.89
CA TYR A 151 -0.23 14.78 -8.65
C TYR A 151 -1.14 13.64 -9.08
N ASN A 152 -2.43 13.75 -8.87
CA ASN A 152 -3.40 12.75 -9.32
C ASN A 152 -3.47 12.69 -10.86
N LYS A 153 -3.47 13.83 -11.55
CA LYS A 153 -3.41 13.89 -13.02
C LYS A 153 -2.11 13.26 -13.56
N GLU A 154 -0.97 13.53 -12.94
CA GLU A 154 0.29 12.88 -13.32
C GLU A 154 0.22 11.35 -13.15
N LEU A 155 -0.37 10.87 -12.07
CA LEU A 155 -0.56 9.43 -11.83
C LEU A 155 -1.47 8.78 -12.90
N GLU A 156 -2.55 9.44 -13.28
CA GLU A 156 -3.47 8.95 -14.31
C GLU A 156 -2.81 8.94 -15.69
N THR A 157 -2.10 10.00 -16.06
CA THR A 157 -1.38 10.08 -17.34
C THR A 157 -0.37 8.96 -17.48
N VAL A 158 0.36 8.68 -16.40
CA VAL A 158 1.33 7.59 -16.38
C VAL A 158 0.66 6.20 -16.46
N ARG A 159 -0.54 6.05 -15.90
CA ARG A 159 -1.35 4.81 -16.00
C ARG A 159 -1.85 4.55 -17.42
N VAL A 160 -2.39 5.59 -18.08
CA VAL A 160 -2.93 5.49 -19.44
C VAL A 160 -1.82 5.17 -20.45
N GLY A 161 -0.70 5.86 -20.41
CA GLY A 161 0.42 5.60 -21.31
C GLY A 161 1.01 4.18 -21.21
N PHE A 162 0.87 3.53 -20.05
CA PHE A 162 1.33 2.15 -19.87
C PHE A 162 0.29 1.12 -20.35
N ALA A 163 -1.00 1.42 -20.25
CA ALA A 163 -2.06 0.55 -20.77
C ALA A 163 -2.01 0.47 -22.31
N GLU A 164 -1.70 1.56 -22.99
CA GLU A 164 -1.51 1.58 -24.45
C GLU A 164 -0.28 0.79 -24.89
N LEU A 165 0.86 0.89 -24.15
CA LEU A 165 2.07 0.12 -24.47
C LEU A 165 1.91 -1.39 -24.27
N THR A 166 1.10 -1.82 -23.29
CA THR A 166 0.84 -3.26 -23.04
C THR A 166 -0.18 -3.87 -24.00
N SER A 167 -1.01 -3.06 -24.65
CA SER A 167 -1.94 -3.53 -25.67
C SER A 167 -1.26 -3.87 -27.00
N LEU A 168 -0.07 -3.31 -27.26
CA LEU A 168 0.72 -3.51 -28.48
C LEU A 168 1.67 -4.71 -28.41
N THR A 169 1.87 -5.33 -27.26
CA THR A 169 2.76 -6.49 -27.09
C THR A 169 2.01 -7.69 -26.50
N ARG A 170 1.12 -8.31 -27.28
CA ARG A 170 0.67 -9.68 -27.02
C ARG A 170 1.24 -10.62 -28.06
N PRO A 171 2.20 -11.50 -27.69
CA PRO A 171 2.26 -12.85 -28.25
C PRO A 171 1.49 -13.78 -27.30
N GLY A 172 0.62 -14.60 -27.88
CA GLY A 172 -0.13 -15.58 -27.14
C GLY A 172 0.76 -16.66 -26.53
N SER A 173 0.54 -16.95 -25.28
CA SER A 173 0.82 -18.26 -24.70
C SER A 173 -0.06 -18.43 -23.47
N GLY A 174 -0.93 -19.44 -23.52
CA GLY A 174 -1.80 -19.80 -22.43
C GLY A 174 -1.02 -20.25 -21.21
N CYS A 175 -1.22 -19.59 -20.09
CA CYS A 175 -0.88 -20.09 -18.79
C CYS A 175 -2.16 -20.38 -18.02
N ALA A 176 -2.28 -21.64 -17.58
CA ALA A 176 -3.37 -22.16 -16.81
C ALA A 176 -3.55 -21.38 -15.51
N ALA A 177 -4.80 -21.04 -15.20
CA ALA A 177 -5.18 -20.40 -13.95
C ALA A 177 -4.84 -21.30 -12.75
N PRO A 178 -4.27 -20.75 -11.66
CA PRO A 178 -4.07 -21.52 -10.43
C PRO A 178 -5.42 -21.86 -9.81
N ARG A 179 -5.57 -23.10 -9.35
CA ARG A 179 -6.78 -23.64 -8.73
C ARG A 179 -7.19 -22.77 -7.54
N ARG A 180 -8.43 -22.33 -7.55
CA ARG A 180 -9.07 -21.59 -6.45
C ARG A 180 -9.09 -22.48 -5.20
N GLY A 181 -8.20 -22.22 -4.25
CA GLY A 181 -8.34 -22.71 -2.89
C GLY A 181 -9.62 -22.11 -2.29
N ARG A 182 -10.47 -22.95 -1.76
CA ARG A 182 -11.75 -22.58 -1.13
C ARG A 182 -11.47 -21.85 0.18
N TRP A 183 -11.37 -20.52 0.12
CA TRP A 183 -11.30 -19.67 1.31
C TRP A 183 -12.67 -19.67 1.98
N ARG A 184 -12.73 -20.16 3.22
CA ARG A 184 -13.92 -19.97 4.06
C ARG A 184 -13.93 -18.49 4.49
N PRO A 185 -15.08 -17.80 4.43
CA PRO A 185 -15.19 -16.46 5.01
C PRO A 185 -15.04 -16.58 6.52
N VAL A 186 -13.89 -16.19 7.05
CA VAL A 186 -13.70 -15.99 8.48
C VAL A 186 -14.32 -14.64 8.79
N MET A 187 -15.56 -14.64 9.21
CA MET A 187 -16.19 -13.52 9.86
C MET A 187 -15.39 -13.21 11.13
N CYS A 188 -14.88 -11.99 11.24
CA CYS A 188 -13.97 -11.51 12.27
C CYS A 188 -12.49 -11.86 12.02
N GLY A 189 -11.92 -11.31 10.92
CA GLY A 189 -10.51 -11.48 10.59
C GLY A 189 -9.64 -10.44 11.30
N ARG A 190 -8.75 -10.89 12.20
CA ARG A 190 -7.60 -10.11 12.62
C ARG A 190 -6.56 -10.19 11.51
N ALA A 191 -6.38 -9.13 10.74
CA ALA A 191 -5.30 -9.06 9.77
C ALA A 191 -4.03 -8.54 10.48
N SER A 192 -2.93 -9.30 10.44
CA SER A 192 -1.63 -8.83 10.89
C SER A 192 -0.99 -8.02 9.77
N PHE A 193 -0.63 -6.79 10.07
CA PHE A 193 -0.19 -5.77 9.14
C PHE A 193 1.23 -5.34 9.48
N ILE A 194 2.08 -5.20 8.48
CA ILE A 194 3.48 -4.79 8.63
C ILE A 194 3.67 -3.46 7.90
N ALA A 195 4.05 -2.42 8.64
CA ALA A 195 4.54 -1.16 8.09
C ALA A 195 6.07 -1.20 8.07
N ALA A 196 6.67 -0.98 6.91
CA ALA A 196 8.11 -0.93 6.73
C ALA A 196 8.53 0.38 6.05
#